data_1d51eb874fdc83dde3dc63cdc2d4bada
#
_entry.id   1d51eb874fdc83dde3dc63cdc2d4bada
#
_cell.length_a   1.000
_cell.length_b   1.000
_cell.length_c   1.000
_cell.angle_alpha   90.00
_cell.angle_beta   90.00
_cell.angle_gamma   90.00
#
_symmetry.space_group_name_H-M   'P 1'
#
loop_
_entity.id
_entity.type
_entity.pdbx_description
1 polymer ?
#
loop_
_entity_poly.entity_id
_entity_poly.type
_entity_poly.pdbx_seq_one_letter_code
_entity_poly.pdbx_strand_id
1 'polypeptide(L)'
;MLRDDVLLLLTETEGYVSGEEMREKLGVTRAAVSQAVRALRAAGYDIDAVTNRGYCLRARPDTLTAGDVLPYLSQARRARVQCFAQIDSTNSYLKAEAMAGAPDGLCAIADRQTAGRGRAGRSFRSDAGQGVYLSML
;
A
#
# COMPACT_ATOMS: atom_id res chain seq x y z
N MET A 1 -7.31 -2.00 3.30
CA MET A 1 -7.63 -1.44 4.65
C MET A 1 -8.03 0.02 4.49
N LEU A 2 -8.95 0.55 5.30
CA LEU A 2 -9.45 1.93 5.19
C LEU A 2 -8.34 2.99 5.04
N ARG A 3 -7.21 2.82 5.74
CA ARG A 3 -6.05 3.71 5.61
C ARG A 3 -5.53 3.77 4.16
N ASP A 4 -5.43 2.62 3.51
CA ASP A 4 -4.91 2.53 2.15
C ASP A 4 -5.94 3.05 1.13
N ASP A 5 -7.23 2.87 1.40
CA ASP A 5 -8.31 3.41 0.57
C ASP A 5 -8.36 4.96 0.66
N VAL A 6 -8.15 5.51 1.86
CA VAL A 6 -8.02 6.97 2.05
C VAL A 6 -6.78 7.51 1.34
N LEU A 7 -5.64 6.83 1.43
CA LEU A 7 -4.41 7.22 0.74
C LEU A 7 -4.58 7.16 -0.78
N LEU A 8 -5.22 6.11 -1.29
CA LEU A 8 -5.55 5.97 -2.71
C LEU A 8 -6.38 7.15 -3.20
N LEU A 9 -7.46 7.49 -2.49
CA LEU A 9 -8.33 8.61 -2.84
C LEU A 9 -7.60 9.96 -2.82
N LEU A 10 -6.76 10.19 -1.80
CA LEU A 10 -5.91 11.38 -1.72
C LEU A 10 -4.90 11.47 -2.88
N THR A 11 -4.43 10.33 -3.37
CA THR A 11 -3.48 10.25 -4.48
C THR A 11 -4.14 10.53 -5.82
N GLU A 12 -5.34 10.00 -6.02
CA GLU A 12 -6.09 10.14 -7.28
C GLU A 12 -6.77 11.51 -7.42
N THR A 13 -6.85 12.28 -6.32
CA THR A 13 -7.51 13.59 -6.33
C THR A 13 -6.48 14.70 -6.41
N GLU A 14 -6.57 15.54 -7.44
CA GLU A 14 -5.79 16.77 -7.51
C GLU A 14 -6.33 17.81 -6.51
N GLY A 15 -5.49 18.19 -5.54
CA GLY A 15 -5.82 19.18 -4.52
C GLY A 15 -6.52 18.61 -3.30
N TYR A 16 -7.56 19.28 -2.81
CA TYR A 16 -8.25 18.92 -1.59
C TYR A 16 -9.48 18.04 -1.85
N VAL A 17 -9.65 17.00 -1.07
CA VAL A 17 -10.86 16.21 -1.00
C VAL A 17 -11.51 16.37 0.37
N SER A 18 -12.81 16.70 0.38
CA SER A 18 -13.53 16.93 1.63
C SER A 18 -13.72 15.64 2.44
N GLY A 19 -13.78 15.76 3.76
CA GLY A 19 -14.09 14.62 4.61
C GLY A 19 -15.47 14.01 4.34
N GLU A 20 -16.42 14.79 3.83
CA GLU A 20 -17.73 14.32 3.42
C GLU A 20 -17.65 13.47 2.15
N GLU A 21 -16.94 13.95 1.14
CA GLU A 21 -16.71 13.20 -0.10
C GLU A 21 -15.98 11.88 0.16
N MET A 22 -14.96 11.88 1.05
CA MET A 22 -14.30 10.66 1.48
C MET A 22 -15.27 9.69 2.15
N ARG A 23 -16.12 10.20 3.04
CA ARG A 23 -17.15 9.41 3.72
C ARG A 23 -18.08 8.71 2.74
N GLU A 24 -18.57 9.45 1.76
CA GLU A 24 -19.49 8.95 0.74
C GLU A 24 -18.82 7.91 -0.17
N LYS A 25 -17.66 8.23 -0.71
CA LYS A 25 -16.93 7.33 -1.62
C LYS A 25 -16.49 6.03 -0.96
N LEU A 26 -16.09 6.08 0.32
CA LEU A 26 -15.58 4.93 1.05
C LEU A 26 -16.64 4.21 1.91
N GLY A 27 -17.84 4.76 2.02
CA GLY A 27 -18.91 4.17 2.83
C GLY A 27 -18.62 4.12 4.34
N VAL A 28 -17.88 5.10 4.88
CA VAL A 28 -17.39 5.13 6.27
C VAL A 28 -17.85 6.38 7.01
N THR A 29 -17.57 6.45 8.31
CA THR A 29 -17.88 7.64 9.12
C THR A 29 -16.78 8.71 9.01
N ARG A 30 -17.12 9.98 9.28
CA ARG A 30 -16.14 11.08 9.39
C ARG A 30 -15.04 10.80 10.42
N ALA A 31 -15.41 10.17 11.55
CA ALA A 31 -14.45 9.77 12.57
C ALA A 31 -13.42 8.75 12.04
N ALA A 32 -13.89 7.77 11.26
CA ALA A 32 -13.02 6.77 10.64
C ALA A 32 -12.05 7.41 9.62
N VAL A 33 -12.52 8.34 8.79
CA VAL A 33 -11.65 9.12 7.88
C VAL A 33 -10.59 9.88 8.66
N SER A 34 -10.98 10.62 9.72
CA SER A 34 -10.04 11.37 10.55
C SER A 34 -9.02 10.47 11.24
N GLN A 35 -9.41 9.28 11.68
CA GLN A 35 -8.51 8.30 12.26
C GLN A 35 -7.52 7.75 11.22
N ALA A 36 -7.98 7.45 10.02
CA ALA A 36 -7.14 7.00 8.91
C ALA A 36 -6.09 8.06 8.53
N VAL A 37 -6.50 9.34 8.41
CA VAL A 37 -5.58 10.46 8.15
C VAL A 37 -4.54 10.60 9.26
N ARG A 38 -4.94 10.48 10.54
CA ARG A 38 -3.97 10.51 11.66
C ARG A 38 -2.97 9.36 11.58
N ALA A 39 -3.44 8.15 11.24
CA ALA A 39 -2.57 6.99 11.06
C ALA A 39 -1.58 7.17 9.89
N LEU A 40 -2.02 7.77 8.78
CA LEU A 40 -1.15 8.11 7.64
C LEU A 40 -0.09 9.15 8.05
N ARG A 41 -0.48 10.22 8.76
CA ARG A 41 0.47 11.21 9.28
C ARG A 41 1.51 10.58 10.22
N ALA A 42 1.06 9.69 11.11
CA ALA A 42 1.96 8.94 12.00
C ALA A 42 2.92 8.01 11.23
N ALA A 43 2.52 7.55 10.05
CA ALA A 43 3.36 6.77 9.13
C ALA A 43 4.27 7.64 8.23
N GLY A 44 4.29 8.96 8.43
CA GLY A 44 5.20 9.89 7.74
C GLY A 44 4.62 10.56 6.49
N TYR A 45 3.34 10.35 6.15
CA TYR A 45 2.70 11.09 5.05
C TYR A 45 2.42 12.54 5.47
N ASP A 46 2.85 13.49 4.67
CA ASP A 46 2.48 14.90 4.84
C ASP A 46 1.10 15.14 4.21
N ILE A 47 0.09 15.26 5.05
CA ILE A 47 -1.29 15.51 4.64
C ILE A 47 -1.74 16.82 5.25
N ASP A 48 -2.00 17.80 4.40
CA ASP A 48 -2.57 19.07 4.79
C ASP A 48 -4.08 18.91 5.11
N ALA A 49 -4.58 19.68 6.08
CA ALA A 49 -6.00 19.68 6.45
C ALA A 49 -6.45 21.12 6.64
N VAL A 50 -7.36 21.57 5.79
CA VAL A 50 -7.92 22.92 5.81
C VAL A 50 -9.40 22.84 6.12
N THR A 51 -9.85 23.64 7.09
CA THR A 51 -11.26 23.75 7.46
C THR A 51 -12.09 24.11 6.22
N ASN A 52 -13.19 23.41 6.02
CA ASN A 52 -14.13 23.54 4.90
C ASN A 52 -13.55 23.17 3.50
N ARG A 53 -12.28 22.80 3.38
CA ARG A 53 -11.69 22.31 2.13
C ARG A 53 -11.40 20.80 2.19
N GLY A 54 -11.03 20.28 3.35
CA GLY A 54 -10.71 18.87 3.55
C GLY A 54 -9.22 18.59 3.62
N TYR A 55 -8.78 17.48 3.02
CA TYR A 55 -7.44 16.93 3.11
C TYR A 55 -6.75 16.92 1.75
N CYS A 56 -5.44 17.16 1.75
CA CYS A 56 -4.60 17.12 0.54
C CYS A 56 -3.26 16.44 0.88
N LEU A 57 -2.85 15.46 0.08
CA LEU A 57 -1.55 14.82 0.20
C LEU A 57 -0.47 15.74 -0.38
N ARG A 58 0.52 16.14 0.43
CA ARG A 58 1.63 17.02 0.05
C ARG A 58 2.91 16.27 -0.24
N ALA A 59 3.25 15.31 0.61
CA ALA A 59 4.45 14.49 0.45
C ALA A 59 4.23 13.08 1.00
N ARG A 60 5.06 12.15 0.55
CA ARG A 60 5.06 10.74 0.95
C ARG A 60 6.37 10.37 1.60
N PRO A 61 6.37 9.48 2.60
CA PRO A 61 7.60 8.84 3.03
C PRO A 61 8.12 7.91 1.92
N ASP A 62 9.40 7.56 1.99
CA ASP A 62 10.00 6.54 1.11
C ASP A 62 9.62 5.13 1.60
N THR A 63 8.37 4.75 1.36
CA THR A 63 7.78 3.45 1.73
C THR A 63 7.09 2.81 0.55
N LEU A 64 6.84 1.50 0.63
CA LEU A 64 6.16 0.71 -0.40
C LEU A 64 4.90 0.06 0.17
N THR A 65 3.88 0.89 0.41
CA THR A 65 2.56 0.42 0.83
C THR A 65 1.61 0.21 -0.36
N ALA A 66 0.49 -0.47 -0.12
CA ALA A 66 -0.57 -0.60 -1.13
C ALA A 66 -1.04 0.77 -1.65
N GLY A 67 -1.18 1.77 -0.76
CA GLY A 67 -1.56 3.14 -1.12
C GLY A 67 -0.53 3.87 -1.97
N ASP A 68 0.73 3.44 -1.95
CA ASP A 68 1.79 4.01 -2.79
C ASP A 68 1.86 3.36 -4.17
N VAL A 69 1.44 2.11 -4.30
CA VAL A 69 1.55 1.32 -5.54
C VAL A 69 0.26 1.32 -6.35
N LEU A 70 -0.88 1.08 -5.71
CA LEU A 70 -2.15 0.87 -6.40
C LEU A 70 -2.62 2.04 -7.27
N PRO A 71 -2.39 3.33 -6.94
CA PRO A 71 -2.80 4.46 -7.78
C PRO A 71 -2.22 4.42 -9.19
N TYR A 72 -1.05 3.83 -9.36
CA TYR A 72 -0.36 3.75 -10.65
C TYR A 72 -0.73 2.51 -11.48
N LEU A 73 -1.62 1.67 -10.96
CA LEU A 73 -2.08 0.45 -11.63
C LEU A 73 -3.50 0.61 -12.17
N SER A 74 -3.77 -0.04 -13.32
CA SER A 74 -5.14 -0.19 -13.79
C SER A 74 -5.98 -0.98 -12.77
N GLN A 75 -7.28 -0.72 -12.73
CA GLN A 75 -8.20 -1.39 -11.79
C GLN A 75 -8.11 -2.92 -11.84
N ALA A 76 -7.96 -3.48 -13.05
CA ALA A 76 -7.82 -4.93 -13.23
C ALA A 76 -6.54 -5.50 -12.58
N ARG A 77 -5.48 -4.70 -12.47
CA ARG A 77 -4.21 -5.12 -11.85
C ARG A 77 -4.18 -4.91 -10.35
N ARG A 78 -4.94 -3.95 -9.82
CA ARG A 78 -4.98 -3.65 -8.37
C ARG A 78 -5.35 -4.88 -7.54
N ALA A 79 -6.31 -5.70 -8.01
CA ALA A 79 -6.74 -6.92 -7.34
C ALA A 79 -5.65 -8.02 -7.29
N ARG A 80 -4.59 -7.90 -8.10
CA ARG A 80 -3.49 -8.87 -8.21
C ARG A 80 -2.22 -8.43 -7.49
N VAL A 81 -2.22 -7.29 -6.79
CA VAL A 81 -1.05 -6.78 -6.07
C VAL A 81 -1.28 -6.87 -4.58
N GLN A 82 -0.38 -7.55 -3.90
CA GLN A 82 -0.35 -7.69 -2.44
C GLN A 82 0.88 -7.00 -1.88
N CYS A 83 0.68 -6.08 -0.95
CA CYS A 83 1.76 -5.33 -0.30
C CYS A 83 1.87 -5.73 1.17
N PHE A 84 3.09 -5.99 1.61
CA PHE A 84 3.42 -6.42 2.97
C PHE A 84 4.44 -5.46 3.58
N ALA A 85 4.19 -4.97 4.79
CA ALA A 85 5.22 -4.28 5.56
C ALA A 85 6.38 -5.23 5.90
N GLN A 86 6.05 -6.49 6.22
CA GLN A 86 7.03 -7.55 6.45
C GLN A 86 6.43 -8.90 6.08
N ILE A 87 7.24 -9.76 5.47
CA ILE A 87 6.93 -11.15 5.16
C ILE A 87 8.20 -12.00 5.32
N ASP A 88 8.09 -13.32 5.33
CA ASP A 88 9.25 -14.21 5.27
C ASP A 88 9.98 -14.09 3.92
N SER A 89 9.26 -14.32 2.83
CA SER A 89 9.76 -14.19 1.46
C SER A 89 8.60 -14.02 0.48
N THR A 90 8.64 -12.98 -0.37
CA THR A 90 7.67 -12.78 -1.46
C THR A 90 7.64 -13.98 -2.41
N ASN A 91 8.79 -14.62 -2.62
CA ASN A 91 8.91 -15.81 -3.47
C ASN A 91 8.25 -17.06 -2.84
N SER A 92 8.45 -17.26 -1.52
CA SER A 92 7.79 -18.36 -0.80
C SER A 92 6.28 -18.17 -0.75
N TYR A 93 5.84 -16.95 -0.50
CA TYR A 93 4.43 -16.58 -0.51
C TYR A 93 3.78 -16.92 -1.86
N LEU A 94 4.33 -16.44 -2.97
CA LEU A 94 3.76 -16.70 -4.30
C LEU A 94 3.81 -18.17 -4.70
N LYS A 95 4.82 -18.93 -4.26
CA LYS A 95 4.82 -20.39 -4.49
C LYS A 95 3.64 -21.06 -3.80
N ALA A 96 3.32 -20.68 -2.58
CA ALA A 96 2.16 -21.21 -1.86
C ALA A 96 0.84 -20.80 -2.55
N GLU A 97 0.72 -19.56 -2.97
CA GLU A 97 -0.43 -19.05 -3.72
C GLU A 97 -0.61 -19.78 -5.06
N ALA A 98 0.48 -20.02 -5.81
CA ALA A 98 0.45 -20.79 -7.05
C ALA A 98 -0.06 -22.23 -6.83
N MET A 99 0.38 -22.89 -5.78
CA MET A 99 -0.10 -24.23 -5.40
C MET A 99 -1.58 -24.23 -5.00
N ALA A 100 -2.08 -23.11 -4.49
CA ALA A 100 -3.50 -22.89 -4.17
C ALA A 100 -4.35 -22.48 -5.39
N GLY A 101 -3.75 -22.36 -6.59
CA GLY A 101 -4.46 -22.01 -7.81
C GLY A 101 -4.61 -20.51 -8.04
N ALA A 102 -3.72 -19.70 -7.48
CA ALA A 102 -3.73 -18.25 -7.73
C ALA A 102 -3.59 -17.93 -9.21
N PRO A 103 -4.22 -16.84 -9.69
CA PRO A 103 -4.18 -16.45 -11.09
C PRO A 103 -2.79 -15.95 -11.49
N ASP A 104 -2.43 -16.17 -12.76
CA ASP A 104 -1.26 -15.59 -13.39
C ASP A 104 -1.23 -14.05 -13.23
N GLY A 105 -0.04 -13.50 -12.98
CA GLY A 105 0.17 -12.08 -12.73
C GLY A 105 -0.14 -11.63 -11.29
N LEU A 106 -0.34 -12.56 -10.33
CA LEU A 106 -0.35 -12.21 -8.91
C LEU A 106 1.04 -11.70 -8.51
N CYS A 107 1.10 -10.54 -7.88
CA CYS A 107 2.33 -9.87 -7.47
C CYS A 107 2.37 -9.69 -5.96
N ALA A 108 3.48 -10.03 -5.33
CA ALA A 108 3.76 -9.77 -3.93
C ALA A 108 4.91 -8.75 -3.82
N ILE A 109 4.68 -7.68 -3.07
CA ILE A 109 5.66 -6.62 -2.79
C ILE A 109 5.85 -6.56 -1.28
N ALA A 110 7.09 -6.43 -0.82
CA ALA A 110 7.39 -6.29 0.60
C ALA A 110 8.40 -5.17 0.85
N ASP A 111 8.22 -4.45 1.96
CA ASP A 111 9.21 -3.49 2.45
C ASP A 111 10.37 -4.21 3.18
N ARG A 112 10.08 -5.36 3.78
CA ARG A 112 11.07 -6.20 4.47
C ARG A 112 10.80 -7.68 4.26
N GLN A 113 11.88 -8.47 4.12
CA GLN A 113 11.82 -9.94 4.18
C GLN A 113 12.69 -10.47 5.33
N THR A 114 12.15 -11.40 6.12
CA THR A 114 12.89 -12.04 7.23
C THR A 114 13.66 -13.28 6.80
N ALA A 115 13.27 -13.90 5.67
CA ALA A 115 13.89 -15.08 5.09
C ALA A 115 14.03 -14.95 3.57
N GLY A 116 14.53 -13.78 3.11
CA GLY A 116 14.78 -13.52 1.70
C GLY A 116 15.69 -14.57 1.07
N ARG A 117 15.37 -15.01 -0.16
CA ARG A 117 16.09 -16.09 -0.85
C ARG A 117 16.89 -15.57 -2.02
N GLY A 118 18.19 -15.87 -2.00
CA GLY A 118 19.10 -15.68 -3.11
C GLY A 118 19.22 -16.94 -3.98
N ARG A 119 20.08 -16.87 -4.99
CA ARG A 119 20.39 -18.01 -5.87
C ARG A 119 21.17 -19.09 -5.12
N ALA A 120 21.01 -20.34 -5.54
CA ALA A 120 21.71 -21.51 -4.99
C ALA A 120 21.55 -21.67 -3.46
N GLY A 121 20.35 -21.40 -2.93
CA GLY A 121 20.04 -21.57 -1.51
C GLY A 121 20.64 -20.52 -0.57
N ARG A 122 21.28 -19.47 -1.10
CA ARG A 122 21.83 -18.39 -0.26
C ARG A 122 20.70 -17.55 0.35
N SER A 123 20.95 -16.97 1.52
CA SER A 123 20.09 -15.96 2.09
C SER A 123 20.26 -14.62 1.32
N PHE A 124 19.19 -13.86 1.22
CA PHE A 124 19.21 -12.50 0.68
C PHE A 124 18.74 -11.53 1.76
N ARG A 125 19.61 -10.59 2.11
CA ARG A 125 19.29 -9.57 3.10
C ARG A 125 18.28 -8.59 2.50
N SER A 126 17.18 -8.37 3.21
CA SER A 126 16.03 -7.58 2.75
C SER A 126 15.52 -6.68 3.86
N ASP A 127 16.34 -5.69 4.25
CA ASP A 127 15.98 -4.73 5.30
C ASP A 127 14.98 -3.69 4.77
N ALA A 128 14.09 -3.21 5.65
CA ALA A 128 13.11 -2.17 5.33
C ALA A 128 13.80 -0.89 4.84
N GLY A 129 13.22 -0.23 3.83
CA GLY A 129 13.72 1.01 3.26
C GLY A 129 15.06 0.89 2.51
N GLN A 130 15.58 -0.32 2.28
CA GLN A 130 16.86 -0.55 1.59
C GLN A 130 16.68 -1.06 0.15
N GLY A 131 15.48 -1.36 -0.27
CA GLY A 131 15.22 -1.88 -1.61
C GLY A 131 13.76 -2.23 -1.83
N VAL A 132 13.47 -2.66 -3.07
CA VAL A 132 12.15 -3.16 -3.47
C VAL A 132 12.22 -4.68 -3.58
N TYR A 133 11.43 -5.38 -2.78
CA TYR A 133 11.36 -6.84 -2.79
C TYR A 133 10.05 -7.26 -3.42
N LEU A 134 10.13 -7.73 -4.66
CA LEU A 134 8.97 -8.03 -5.49
C LEU A 134 9.13 -9.41 -6.13
N SER A 135 8.04 -10.17 -6.13
CA SER A 135 7.89 -11.40 -6.93
C SER A 135 6.56 -11.38 -7.66
N MET A 136 6.47 -12.07 -8.79
CA MET A 136 5.27 -12.17 -9.62
C MET A 136 5.16 -13.59 -10.17
N LEU A 137 3.92 -14.14 -10.21
CA LEU A 137 3.57 -15.39 -10.89
C LEU A 137 3.50 -15.19 -12.40
#